data_4eef1b6f3136c31c1935a2304683f8b7
#
_entry.id   4eef1b6f3136c31c1935a2304683f8b7
#
_cell.length_a   1.000
_cell.length_b   1.000
_cell.length_c   1.000
_cell.angle_alpha   90.00
_cell.angle_beta   90.00
_cell.angle_gamma   90.00
#
_symmetry.space_group_name_H-M   'P 1'
#
loop_
_entity.id
_entity.type
_entity.pdbx_description
1 polymer ?
#
loop_
_entity_poly.entity_id
_entity_poly.type
_entity_poly.pdbx_seq_one_letter_code
_entity_poly.pdbx_strand_id
1 'polypeptide(L)'
;MSVDPNNISVEPLLNQAIETIGLSKFLRMVAHRPTTVAIVNVSITDDNWNDIPNGTDLSGVLAWKLREKEGQEFDYAFEAAPTPYMTSLGEAITRDTEITRVYVKRRTAVTLNMQLEYWAD
;
A
#
# COMPACT_ATOMS: atom_id res chain seq x y z
N MET A 1 36.90 17.26 19.91
CA MET A 1 36.41 17.07 18.53
C MET A 1 35.69 18.32 18.07
N SER A 2 36.11 18.85 16.96
CA SER A 2 35.35 19.93 16.34
C SER A 2 34.10 19.35 15.67
N VAL A 3 32.93 19.80 16.06
CA VAL A 3 31.67 19.38 15.48
C VAL A 3 31.27 20.42 14.45
N ASP A 4 31.11 19.96 13.22
CA ASP A 4 30.58 20.82 12.16
C ASP A 4 29.12 21.17 12.52
N PRO A 5 28.77 22.46 12.62
CA PRO A 5 27.41 22.89 12.93
C PRO A 5 26.35 22.30 11.95
N ASN A 6 26.74 22.05 10.72
CA ASN A 6 25.81 21.44 9.74
C ASN A 6 25.52 19.98 10.06
N ASN A 7 26.45 19.24 10.65
CA ASN A 7 26.26 17.88 11.07
C ASN A 7 25.40 17.76 12.31
N ILE A 8 25.46 18.71 13.23
CA ILE A 8 24.63 18.73 14.44
C ILE A 8 23.15 18.73 14.07
N SER A 9 22.77 19.41 13.00
CA SER A 9 21.38 19.49 12.57
C SER A 9 20.89 18.26 11.82
N VAL A 10 21.79 17.57 11.10
CA VAL A 10 21.44 16.47 10.20
C VAL A 10 21.30 15.13 10.94
N GLU A 11 22.22 14.80 11.85
CA GLU A 11 22.23 13.52 12.54
C GLU A 11 20.95 13.25 13.35
N PRO A 12 20.44 14.18 14.18
CA PRO A 12 19.20 13.93 14.92
C PRO A 12 17.99 13.73 14.02
N LEU A 13 17.89 14.46 12.90
CA LEU A 13 16.79 14.31 11.96
C LEU A 13 16.85 12.95 11.25
N LEU A 14 18.05 12.52 10.86
CA LEU A 14 18.26 11.24 10.23
C LEU A 14 17.89 10.09 11.19
N ASN A 15 18.34 10.15 12.44
CA ASN A 15 18.02 9.15 13.44
C ASN A 15 16.52 9.09 13.72
N GLN A 16 15.86 10.25 13.79
CA GLN A 16 14.42 10.31 13.97
C GLN A 16 13.67 9.66 12.81
N ALA A 17 14.10 9.88 11.58
CA ALA A 17 13.49 9.27 10.41
C ALA A 17 13.64 7.73 10.45
N ILE A 18 14.82 7.23 10.82
CA ILE A 18 15.07 5.80 10.95
C ILE A 18 14.19 5.18 12.03
N GLU A 19 14.06 5.83 13.18
CA GLU A 19 13.20 5.35 14.27
C GLU A 19 11.73 5.31 13.86
N THR A 20 11.28 6.30 13.10
CA THR A 20 9.87 6.42 12.70
C THR A 20 9.46 5.39 11.66
N ILE A 21 10.30 5.14 10.64
CA ILE A 21 9.94 4.30 9.49
C ILE A 21 10.67 2.96 9.45
N GLY A 22 11.64 2.76 10.34
CA GLY A 22 12.50 1.59 10.34
C GLY A 22 13.67 1.72 9.34
N LEU A 23 14.79 1.11 9.71
CA LEU A 23 16.03 1.24 8.96
C LEU A 23 15.92 0.67 7.54
N SER A 24 15.37 -0.52 7.40
CA SER A 24 15.25 -1.19 6.10
C SER A 24 14.44 -0.36 5.11
N LYS A 25 13.30 0.15 5.56
CA LYS A 25 12.43 0.97 4.73
C LYS A 25 13.07 2.32 4.41
N PHE A 26 13.72 2.94 5.39
CA PHE A 26 14.43 4.19 5.19
C PHE A 26 15.52 4.05 4.12
N LEU A 27 16.32 2.99 4.19
CA LEU A 27 17.37 2.73 3.21
C LEU A 27 16.79 2.52 1.81
N ARG A 28 15.66 1.86 1.69
CA ARG A 28 14.97 1.68 0.40
C ARG A 28 14.49 3.01 -0.15
N MET A 29 13.91 3.87 0.68
CA MET A 29 13.44 5.19 0.26
C MET A 29 14.59 6.10 -0.19
N VAL A 30 15.76 5.99 0.43
CA VAL A 30 16.95 6.78 0.07
C VAL A 30 17.62 6.23 -1.19
N ALA A 31 17.80 4.90 -1.24
CA ALA A 31 18.52 4.24 -2.33
C ALA A 31 17.66 4.01 -3.58
N HIS A 32 16.37 3.76 -3.37
CA HIS A 32 15.43 3.39 -4.44
C HIS A 32 14.21 4.31 -4.39
N ARG A 33 14.32 5.46 -5.01
CA ARG A 33 13.14 6.32 -5.18
C ARG A 33 12.16 5.64 -6.12
N PRO A 34 10.85 5.66 -5.80
CA PRO A 34 9.86 5.17 -6.74
C PRO A 34 9.96 5.92 -8.06
N THR A 35 10.14 5.21 -9.14
CA THR A 35 10.21 5.79 -10.48
C THR A 35 8.92 5.58 -11.25
N THR A 36 8.05 4.70 -10.75
CA THR A 36 6.83 4.31 -11.42
C THR A 36 5.65 4.44 -10.48
N VAL A 37 4.60 5.09 -10.96
CA VAL A 37 3.27 5.05 -10.35
C VAL A 37 2.39 4.27 -11.31
N ALA A 38 1.77 3.21 -10.82
CA ALA A 38 0.88 2.39 -11.60
C ALA A 38 -0.52 2.42 -11.01
N ILE A 39 -1.52 2.30 -11.88
CA ILE A 39 -2.93 2.30 -11.51
C ILE A 39 -3.58 1.07 -12.14
N VAL A 40 -4.22 0.25 -11.30
CA VAL A 40 -4.99 -0.90 -11.73
C VAL A 40 -6.45 -0.65 -11.40
N ASN A 41 -7.32 -0.81 -12.39
CA ASN A 41 -8.77 -0.69 -12.22
C ASN A 41 -9.43 -2.06 -12.44
N VAL A 42 -10.25 -2.49 -11.49
CA VAL A 42 -10.93 -3.78 -11.54
C VAL A 42 -12.38 -3.59 -11.10
N SER A 43 -13.32 -4.12 -11.88
CA SER A 43 -14.73 -4.20 -11.49
C SER A 43 -15.04 -5.54 -10.87
N ILE A 44 -15.68 -5.55 -9.71
CA ILE A 44 -16.08 -6.76 -8.99
C ILE A 44 -17.60 -6.86 -9.05
N THR A 45 -18.09 -7.95 -9.67
CA THR A 45 -19.51 -8.19 -9.89
C THR A 45 -20.02 -9.46 -9.25
N ASP A 46 -19.17 -10.20 -8.57
CA ASP A 46 -19.52 -11.44 -7.87
C ASP A 46 -19.21 -11.38 -6.38
N ASP A 47 -19.56 -12.42 -5.63
CA ASP A 47 -19.36 -12.49 -4.19
C ASP A 47 -18.07 -13.23 -3.80
N ASN A 48 -17.17 -13.43 -4.74
CA ASN A 48 -15.90 -14.11 -4.50
C ASN A 48 -14.80 -13.13 -4.12
N TRP A 49 -13.73 -13.64 -3.49
CA TRP A 49 -12.50 -12.90 -3.33
C TRP A 49 -11.82 -12.74 -4.69
N ASN A 50 -11.57 -11.49 -5.07
CA ASN A 50 -10.96 -11.16 -6.36
C ASN A 50 -9.54 -10.61 -6.15
N ASP A 51 -8.60 -11.14 -6.92
CA ASP A 51 -7.22 -10.65 -6.96
C ASP A 51 -7.19 -9.31 -7.70
N ILE A 52 -7.01 -8.22 -6.97
CA ILE A 52 -7.05 -6.87 -7.56
C ILE A 52 -5.91 -6.62 -8.54
N PRO A 53 -4.64 -7.00 -8.24
CA PRO A 53 -3.58 -6.86 -9.24
C PRO A 53 -3.71 -7.79 -10.44
N ASN A 54 -4.69 -8.69 -10.46
CA ASN A 54 -4.97 -9.62 -11.56
C ASN A 54 -3.72 -10.42 -11.98
N GLY A 55 -3.07 -11.04 -10.98
CA GLY A 55 -1.88 -11.85 -11.20
C GLY A 55 -0.56 -11.08 -11.18
N THR A 56 -0.59 -9.77 -11.17
CA THR A 56 0.65 -8.97 -11.06
C THR A 56 1.25 -9.12 -9.67
N ASP A 57 2.55 -9.40 -9.62
CA ASP A 57 3.28 -9.48 -8.36
C ASP A 57 3.58 -8.07 -7.85
N LEU A 58 3.15 -7.77 -6.64
CA LEU A 58 3.36 -6.49 -5.99
C LEU A 58 4.63 -6.45 -5.14
N SER A 59 5.47 -7.47 -5.18
CA SER A 59 6.74 -7.44 -4.47
C SER A 59 7.60 -6.27 -4.95
N GLY A 60 8.27 -5.59 -4.02
CA GLY A 60 9.02 -4.39 -4.33
C GLY A 60 8.21 -3.10 -4.36
N VAL A 61 6.89 -3.17 -4.16
CA VAL A 61 6.05 -1.99 -4.01
C VAL A 61 6.39 -1.29 -2.70
N LEU A 62 6.63 0.02 -2.78
CA LEU A 62 7.01 0.81 -1.61
C LEU A 62 5.80 1.37 -0.86
N ALA A 63 4.75 1.71 -1.59
CA ALA A 63 3.51 2.22 -1.03
C ALA A 63 2.36 1.94 -1.98
N TRP A 64 1.16 1.84 -1.44
CA TRP A 64 -0.03 1.57 -2.24
C TRP A 64 -1.26 2.21 -1.61
N LYS A 65 -2.27 2.42 -2.45
CA LYS A 65 -3.57 2.94 -2.06
C LYS A 65 -4.66 2.16 -2.77
N LEU A 66 -5.59 1.62 -2.00
CA LEU A 66 -6.74 0.88 -2.49
C LEU A 66 -8.01 1.67 -2.18
N ARG A 67 -8.88 1.85 -3.18
CA ARG A 67 -10.17 2.51 -2.98
C ARG A 67 -11.23 1.93 -3.90
N GLU A 68 -12.49 2.06 -3.46
CA GLU A 68 -13.65 1.91 -4.31
C GLU A 68 -14.08 3.31 -4.80
N LYS A 69 -14.27 3.50 -6.10
CA LYS A 69 -14.43 4.83 -6.71
C LYS A 69 -15.69 5.58 -6.28
N GLU A 70 -16.75 4.86 -5.95
CA GLU A 70 -18.03 5.43 -5.52
C GLU A 70 -18.20 5.43 -4.00
N GLY A 71 -17.20 4.99 -3.24
CA GLY A 71 -17.27 4.93 -1.79
C GLY A 71 -18.09 3.76 -1.24
N GLN A 72 -18.24 2.67 -1.99
CA GLN A 72 -18.93 1.48 -1.54
C GLN A 72 -18.09 0.69 -0.53
N GLU A 73 -18.76 -0.03 0.36
CA GLU A 73 -18.10 -0.90 1.34
C GLU A 73 -17.48 -2.12 0.68
N PHE A 74 -16.35 -2.56 1.19
CA PHE A 74 -15.71 -3.79 0.73
C PHE A 74 -14.86 -4.42 1.82
N ASP A 75 -14.64 -5.73 1.71
CA ASP A 75 -13.70 -6.47 2.52
C ASP A 75 -12.39 -6.63 1.73
N TYR A 76 -11.26 -6.60 2.42
CA TYR A 76 -9.96 -6.74 1.78
C TYR A 76 -9.02 -7.58 2.62
N ALA A 77 -8.08 -8.24 1.94
CA ALA A 77 -7.10 -9.08 2.58
C ALA A 77 -5.88 -9.28 1.67
N PHE A 78 -4.84 -9.86 2.22
CA PHE A 78 -3.58 -10.07 1.52
C PHE A 78 -3.31 -11.53 1.17
N GLU A 79 -4.25 -12.40 1.50
CA GLU A 79 -4.18 -13.83 1.23
C GLU A 79 -5.48 -14.30 0.60
N ALA A 80 -5.41 -15.30 -0.27
CA ALA A 80 -6.58 -15.95 -0.83
C ALA A 80 -7.36 -16.70 0.27
N ALA A 81 -8.69 -16.66 0.21
CA ALA A 81 -9.56 -17.29 1.21
C ALA A 81 -9.19 -16.92 2.65
N PRO A 82 -9.09 -15.63 2.97
CA PRO A 82 -8.55 -15.14 4.23
C PRO A 82 -9.49 -15.37 5.40
N THR A 83 -8.89 -15.61 6.57
CA THR A 83 -9.58 -15.60 7.85
C THR A 83 -8.56 -15.23 8.92
N PRO A 84 -8.61 -14.05 9.54
CA PRO A 84 -9.56 -12.96 9.34
C PRO A 84 -9.28 -12.08 8.13
N TYR A 85 -10.21 -11.19 7.85
CA TYR A 85 -10.07 -10.15 6.82
C TYR A 85 -10.39 -8.77 7.43
N MET A 86 -10.12 -7.71 6.67
CA MET A 86 -10.39 -6.33 7.07
C MET A 86 -11.54 -5.76 6.25
N THR A 87 -12.20 -4.74 6.79
CA THR A 87 -13.35 -4.08 6.15
C THR A 87 -13.09 -2.59 5.98
N SER A 88 -13.41 -2.07 4.79
CA SER A 88 -13.53 -0.65 4.53
C SER A 88 -15.00 -0.28 4.42
N LEU A 89 -15.41 0.77 5.13
CA LEU A 89 -16.77 1.31 5.05
C LEU A 89 -16.90 2.41 4.00
N GLY A 90 -16.04 2.39 2.99
CA GLY A 90 -16.03 3.35 1.90
C GLY A 90 -14.80 4.25 1.86
N GLU A 91 -13.99 4.24 2.92
CA GLU A 91 -12.74 4.99 2.96
C GLU A 91 -11.64 4.30 2.16
N ALA A 92 -10.72 5.10 1.61
CA ALA A 92 -9.53 4.59 0.94
C ALA A 92 -8.55 4.01 1.96
N ILE A 93 -7.88 2.93 1.57
CA ILE A 93 -6.86 2.28 2.38
C ILE A 93 -5.50 2.66 1.81
N THR A 94 -4.70 3.34 2.60
CA THR A 94 -3.33 3.72 2.23
C THR A 94 -2.35 3.04 3.16
N ARG A 95 -1.37 2.36 2.59
CA ARG A 95 -0.34 1.66 3.35
C ARG A 95 1.03 1.87 2.71
N ASP A 96 2.03 1.81 3.55
CA ASP A 96 3.43 1.86 3.17
C ASP A 96 4.15 0.55 3.50
N THR A 97 3.41 -0.55 3.58
CA THR A 97 3.91 -1.89 3.84
C THR A 97 4.02 -2.69 2.56
N GLU A 98 4.97 -3.61 2.54
CA GLU A 98 5.11 -4.54 1.43
C GLU A 98 3.97 -5.53 1.42
N ILE A 99 3.43 -5.75 0.23
CA ILE A 99 2.43 -6.76 -0.05
C ILE A 99 2.77 -7.45 -1.36
N THR A 100 2.31 -8.67 -1.53
CA THR A 100 2.47 -9.37 -2.81
C THR A 100 1.15 -9.46 -3.57
N ARG A 101 0.04 -9.46 -2.84
CA ARG A 101 -1.31 -9.58 -3.39
C ARG A 101 -2.28 -8.76 -2.55
N VAL A 102 -3.35 -8.30 -3.19
CA VAL A 102 -4.53 -7.71 -2.52
C VAL A 102 -5.77 -8.38 -3.08
N TYR A 103 -6.61 -8.89 -2.20
CA TYR A 103 -7.87 -9.50 -2.55
C TYR A 103 -9.01 -8.64 -2.01
N VAL A 104 -10.07 -8.49 -2.79
CA VAL A 104 -11.24 -7.71 -2.42
C VAL A 104 -12.49 -8.54 -2.65
N LYS A 105 -13.44 -8.40 -1.73
CA LYS A 105 -14.76 -9.01 -1.79
C LYS A 105 -15.81 -7.95 -1.49
N ARG A 106 -16.88 -7.92 -2.27
CA ARG A 106 -17.99 -7.02 -2.00
C ARG A 106 -18.81 -7.50 -0.81
N ARG A 107 -19.36 -6.55 -0.07
CA ARG A 107 -20.21 -6.83 1.08
C ARG A 107 -21.69 -6.87 0.74
N THR A 108 -22.09 -6.13 -0.27
CA THR A 108 -23.48 -6.04 -0.74
C THR A 108 -23.50 -6.35 -2.24
N ALA A 109 -24.70 -6.64 -2.77
CA ALA A 109 -24.86 -7.00 -4.18
C ALA A 109 -24.79 -5.76 -5.10
N VAL A 110 -23.70 -5.02 -5.01
CA VAL A 110 -23.41 -3.86 -5.87
C VAL A 110 -22.12 -4.10 -6.63
N THR A 111 -21.99 -3.50 -7.81
CA THR A 111 -20.73 -3.55 -8.53
C THR A 111 -19.72 -2.65 -7.83
N LEU A 112 -18.55 -3.21 -7.49
CA LEU A 112 -17.45 -2.42 -6.99
C LEU A 112 -16.53 -2.02 -8.13
N ASN A 113 -16.17 -0.74 -8.19
CA ASN A 113 -15.18 -0.22 -9.10
C ASN A 113 -13.91 0.06 -8.31
N MET A 114 -13.05 -0.93 -8.20
CA MET A 114 -11.83 -0.85 -7.39
C MET A 114 -10.70 -0.22 -8.16
N GLN A 115 -9.91 0.57 -7.46
CA GLN A 115 -8.69 1.16 -8.00
C GLN A 115 -7.54 0.93 -7.03
N LEU A 116 -6.45 0.37 -7.53
CA LEU A 116 -5.21 0.21 -6.79
C LEU A 116 -4.16 1.10 -7.44
N GLU A 117 -3.63 2.05 -6.68
CA GLU A 117 -2.45 2.83 -7.04
C GLU A 117 -1.27 2.27 -6.27
N TYR A 118 -0.12 2.12 -6.92
CA TYR A 118 1.08 1.71 -6.23
C TYR A 118 2.32 2.38 -6.79
N TRP A 119 3.31 2.53 -5.92
CA TRP A 119 4.58 3.16 -6.24
C TRP A 119 5.68 2.10 -6.16
N ALA A 120 6.37 1.90 -7.25
CA ALA A 120 7.42 0.90 -7.37
C ALA A 120 8.63 1.46 -8.15
N ASP A 121 9.73 0.76 -8.05
CA ASP A 121 10.93 1.06 -8.84
C ASP A 121 10.75 0.68 -10.32
#